data_b4f78ccf24cde22df0f4989a84a34eec
#
_entry.id   b4f78ccf24cde22df0f4989a84a34eec
#
_cell.length_a   1.000
_cell.length_b   1.000
_cell.length_c   1.000
_cell.angle_alpha   90.00
_cell.angle_beta   90.00
_cell.angle_gamma   90.00
#
_symmetry.space_group_name_H-M   'P 1'
#
loop_
_entity.id
_entity.type
_entity.pdbx_description
1 polymer ?
#
loop_
_entity_poly.entity_id
_entity_poly.type
_entity_poly.pdbx_seq_one_letter_code
_entity_poly.pdbx_strand_id
1 'polypeptide(L)'
;MKKYYALYKKQFILGPAFKLAEAILELLVPLVMAKIIDVGIKNGDVPYIIKMGLLMASLGILGLLCAIVCQYSAAVAQQGVGTEIRNDMFKKINSFAQSDIDAFSSSSLITRITNDVNQIQSGVAMFIRLMFRSPFLIAGSLIMATTLALTVP
;
A
#
# COMPACT_ATOMS: atom_id res chain seq x y z
N MET A 1 -9.94 -11.97 14.45
CA MET A 1 -9.55 -11.38 13.16
C MET A 1 -10.76 -10.94 12.31
N LYS A 2 -11.74 -11.81 11.99
CA LYS A 2 -12.94 -11.43 11.19
C LYS A 2 -13.72 -10.23 11.74
N LYS A 3 -13.84 -10.07 13.07
CA LYS A 3 -14.51 -8.94 13.74
C LYS A 3 -13.85 -7.60 13.40
N TYR A 4 -12.52 -7.52 13.47
CA TYR A 4 -11.75 -6.30 13.23
C TYR A 4 -11.73 -5.92 11.74
N TYR A 5 -11.64 -6.92 10.85
CA TYR A 5 -11.77 -6.72 9.40
C TYR A 5 -13.15 -6.13 9.05
N ALA A 6 -14.22 -6.59 9.69
CA ALA A 6 -15.58 -6.12 9.40
C ALA A 6 -15.78 -4.63 9.73
N LEU A 7 -15.11 -4.11 10.77
CA LEU A 7 -15.19 -2.70 11.17
C LEU A 7 -14.52 -1.76 10.14
N TYR A 8 -13.44 -2.22 9.49
CA TYR A 8 -12.61 -1.39 8.59
C TYR A 8 -12.63 -1.89 7.13
N LYS A 9 -13.72 -2.56 6.71
CA LYS A 9 -13.87 -3.12 5.34
C LYS A 9 -13.56 -2.12 4.24
N LYS A 10 -14.03 -0.87 4.39
CA LYS A 10 -13.80 0.19 3.40
C LYS A 10 -12.32 0.45 3.19
N GLN A 11 -11.55 0.55 4.27
CA GLN A 11 -10.11 0.80 4.21
C GLN A 11 -9.33 -0.39 3.64
N PHE A 12 -9.75 -1.62 3.97
CA PHE A 12 -9.17 -2.85 3.42
C PHE A 12 -9.46 -3.06 1.92
N ILE A 13 -10.45 -2.38 1.35
CA ILE A 13 -10.75 -2.40 -0.09
C ILE A 13 -10.14 -1.18 -0.77
N LEU A 14 -10.35 0.03 -0.23
CA LEU A 14 -9.87 1.29 -0.81
C LEU A 14 -8.33 1.34 -0.87
N GLY A 15 -7.65 0.95 0.20
CA GLY A 15 -6.18 0.95 0.24
C GLY A 15 -5.55 0.18 -0.92
N PRO A 16 -5.81 -1.12 -1.07
CA PRO A 16 -5.31 -1.91 -2.18
C PRO A 16 -5.77 -1.44 -3.56
N ALA A 17 -7.04 -0.97 -3.70
CA ALA A 17 -7.55 -0.46 -4.97
C ALA A 17 -6.77 0.76 -5.47
N PHE A 18 -6.55 1.74 -4.59
CA PHE A 18 -5.72 2.91 -4.92
C PHE A 18 -4.24 2.57 -5.12
N LYS A 19 -3.75 1.54 -4.42
CA LYS A 19 -2.37 1.05 -4.63
C LYS A 19 -2.19 0.36 -5.99
N LEU A 20 -3.21 -0.35 -6.46
CA LEU A 20 -3.21 -0.89 -7.82
C LEU A 20 -3.31 0.21 -8.87
N ALA A 21 -4.16 1.22 -8.67
CA ALA A 21 -4.23 2.37 -9.57
C ALA A 21 -2.89 3.10 -9.67
N GLU A 22 -2.20 3.36 -8.55
CA GLU A 22 -0.85 3.90 -8.50
C GLU A 22 0.13 3.04 -9.32
N ALA A 23 0.11 1.71 -9.13
CA ALA A 23 1.00 0.81 -9.86
C ALA A 23 0.75 0.82 -11.38
N ILE A 24 -0.51 0.94 -11.83
CA ILE A 24 -0.84 1.10 -13.25
C ILE A 24 -0.25 2.40 -13.80
N LEU A 25 -0.40 3.51 -13.07
CA LEU A 25 0.16 4.81 -13.47
C LEU A 25 1.70 4.76 -13.54
N GLU A 26 2.36 4.09 -12.58
CA GLU A 26 3.81 3.86 -12.59
C GLU A 26 4.26 3.09 -13.86
N LEU A 27 3.50 2.09 -14.30
CA LEU A 27 3.81 1.31 -15.51
C LEU A 27 3.62 2.11 -16.81
N LEU A 28 2.80 3.16 -16.82
CA LEU A 28 2.62 4.02 -17.99
C LEU A 28 3.79 4.98 -18.22
N VAL A 29 4.55 5.34 -17.17
CA VAL A 29 5.66 6.29 -17.26
C VAL A 29 6.74 5.86 -18.26
N PRO A 30 7.26 4.61 -18.25
CA PRO A 30 8.24 4.15 -19.23
C PRO A 30 7.71 4.19 -20.68
N LEU A 31 6.42 3.94 -20.89
CA LEU A 31 5.81 3.99 -22.22
C LEU A 31 5.77 5.42 -22.77
N VAL A 32 5.42 6.39 -21.91
CA VAL A 32 5.44 7.81 -22.29
C VAL A 32 6.88 8.26 -22.57
N MET A 33 7.84 7.81 -21.77
CA MET A 33 9.27 8.11 -21.95
C MET A 33 9.80 7.55 -23.28
N ALA A 34 9.44 6.32 -23.62
CA ALA A 34 9.81 5.73 -24.92
C ALA A 34 9.28 6.59 -26.08
N LYS A 35 8.02 7.06 -26.02
CA LYS A 35 7.46 7.95 -27.05
C LYS A 35 8.17 9.31 -27.14
N ILE A 36 8.60 9.87 -26.02
CA ILE A 36 9.40 11.11 -26.01
C ILE A 36 10.70 10.90 -26.77
N ILE A 37 11.38 9.77 -26.55
CA ILE A 37 12.65 9.46 -27.20
C ILE A 37 12.45 9.14 -28.68
N ASP A 38 11.55 8.22 -29.00
CA ASP A 38 11.39 7.66 -30.34
C ASP A 38 10.74 8.62 -31.34
N VAL A 39 9.84 9.46 -30.88
CA VAL A 39 9.12 10.40 -31.74
C VAL A 39 9.59 11.83 -31.51
N GLY A 40 9.64 12.28 -30.26
CA GLY A 40 9.97 13.67 -29.92
C GLY A 40 11.42 14.02 -30.24
N ILE A 41 12.35 13.24 -29.69
CA ILE A 41 13.79 13.55 -29.84
C ILE A 41 14.28 13.20 -31.22
N LYS A 42 13.91 12.04 -31.78
CA LYS A 42 14.35 11.64 -33.14
C LYS A 42 13.89 12.60 -34.20
N ASN A 43 12.70 13.19 -34.09
CA ASN A 43 12.14 14.12 -35.06
C ASN A 43 12.45 15.61 -34.72
N GLY A 44 13.05 15.90 -33.57
CA GLY A 44 13.31 17.27 -33.12
C GLY A 44 12.02 18.07 -32.80
N ASP A 45 10.88 17.38 -32.54
CA ASP A 45 9.58 17.99 -32.30
C ASP A 45 9.46 18.47 -30.85
N VAL A 46 9.91 19.68 -30.58
CA VAL A 46 9.86 20.30 -29.25
C VAL A 46 8.43 20.43 -28.70
N PRO A 47 7.42 20.87 -29.48
CA PRO A 47 6.02 20.88 -29.01
C PRO A 47 5.52 19.53 -28.56
N TYR A 48 5.85 18.44 -29.25
CA TYR A 48 5.49 17.08 -28.87
C TYR A 48 6.16 16.67 -27.55
N ILE A 49 7.45 16.98 -27.37
CA ILE A 49 8.20 16.70 -26.14
C ILE A 49 7.55 17.39 -24.94
N ILE A 50 7.19 18.67 -25.08
CA ILE A 50 6.52 19.43 -24.01
C ILE A 50 5.16 18.82 -23.68
N LYS A 51 4.35 18.46 -24.66
CA LYS A 51 3.05 17.82 -24.47
C LYS A 51 3.17 16.49 -23.71
N MET A 52 4.10 15.65 -24.11
CA MET A 52 4.35 14.36 -23.45
C MET A 52 4.97 14.53 -22.06
N GLY A 53 5.81 15.54 -21.85
CA GLY A 53 6.34 15.92 -20.54
C GLY A 53 5.23 16.37 -19.57
N LEU A 54 4.26 17.17 -20.04
CA LEU A 54 3.08 17.54 -19.25
C LEU A 54 2.21 16.32 -18.92
N LEU A 55 2.04 15.39 -19.85
CA LEU A 55 1.35 14.12 -19.60
C LEU A 55 2.07 13.33 -18.49
N MET A 56 3.39 13.20 -18.56
CA MET A 56 4.19 12.54 -17.53
C MET A 56 4.03 13.19 -16.16
N ALA A 57 4.06 14.52 -16.10
CA ALA A 57 3.84 15.27 -14.86
C ALA A 57 2.43 15.01 -14.29
N SER A 58 1.40 14.98 -15.15
CA SER A 58 0.03 14.68 -14.72
C SER A 58 -0.12 13.25 -14.18
N LEU A 59 0.52 12.26 -14.81
CA LEU A 59 0.56 10.88 -14.31
C LEU A 59 1.23 10.80 -12.93
N GLY A 60 2.32 11.53 -12.73
CA GLY A 60 3.00 11.61 -11.44
C GLY A 60 2.13 12.22 -10.34
N ILE A 61 1.41 13.31 -10.64
CA ILE A 61 0.47 13.95 -9.71
C ILE A 61 -0.68 13.00 -9.35
N LEU A 62 -1.27 12.32 -10.34
CA LEU A 62 -2.34 11.33 -10.10
C LEU A 62 -1.83 10.15 -9.28
N GLY A 63 -0.63 9.66 -9.56
CA GLY A 63 0.03 8.61 -8.77
C GLY A 63 0.23 9.03 -7.31
N LEU A 64 0.70 10.27 -7.08
CA LEU A 64 0.85 10.83 -5.73
C LEU A 64 -0.47 10.89 -4.98
N LEU A 65 -1.56 11.33 -5.61
CA LEU A 65 -2.88 11.37 -5.00
C LEU A 65 -3.36 9.95 -4.62
N CYS A 66 -3.17 8.97 -5.50
CA CYS A 66 -3.49 7.57 -5.20
C CYS A 66 -2.65 7.04 -4.02
N ALA A 67 -1.36 7.37 -3.96
CA ALA A 67 -0.47 7.00 -2.87
C ALA A 67 -0.95 7.57 -1.53
N ILE A 68 -1.34 8.85 -1.48
CA ILE A 68 -1.85 9.52 -0.26
C ILE A 68 -3.11 8.83 0.24
N VAL A 69 -4.08 8.53 -0.65
CA VAL A 69 -5.32 7.84 -0.27
C VAL A 69 -5.05 6.43 0.26
N CYS A 70 -4.13 5.70 -0.38
CA CYS A 70 -3.70 4.38 0.09
C CYS A 70 -3.06 4.47 1.48
N GLN A 71 -2.12 5.40 1.69
CA GLN A 71 -1.44 5.60 2.97
C GLN A 71 -2.41 5.98 4.09
N TYR A 72 -3.34 6.88 3.80
CA TYR A 72 -4.39 7.27 4.75
C TYR A 72 -5.27 6.06 5.13
N SER A 73 -5.74 5.29 4.13
CA SER A 73 -6.55 4.09 4.37
C SER A 73 -5.81 3.05 5.20
N ALA A 74 -4.52 2.82 4.90
CA ALA A 74 -3.68 1.90 5.66
C ALA A 74 -3.47 2.36 7.11
N ALA A 75 -3.24 3.66 7.33
CA ALA A 75 -3.06 4.23 8.65
C ALA A 75 -4.34 4.12 9.52
N VAL A 76 -5.51 4.43 8.95
CA VAL A 76 -6.79 4.29 9.65
C VAL A 76 -7.06 2.83 10.01
N ALA A 77 -6.86 1.89 9.08
CA ALA A 77 -7.08 0.46 9.36
C ALA A 77 -6.11 -0.07 10.42
N GLN A 78 -4.82 0.24 10.31
CA GLN A 78 -3.77 -0.19 11.24
C GLN A 78 -4.04 0.33 12.66
N GLN A 79 -4.33 1.62 12.82
CA GLN A 79 -4.58 2.22 14.15
C GLN A 79 -5.92 1.71 14.73
N GLY A 80 -6.95 1.64 13.91
CA GLY A 80 -8.25 1.16 14.35
C GLY A 80 -8.21 -0.30 14.82
N VAL A 81 -7.61 -1.20 14.04
CA VAL A 81 -7.43 -2.60 14.44
C VAL A 81 -6.62 -2.72 15.74
N GLY A 82 -5.53 -1.95 15.86
CA GLY A 82 -4.71 -1.97 17.07
C GLY A 82 -5.46 -1.48 18.31
N THR A 83 -6.26 -0.42 18.19
CA THR A 83 -7.07 0.11 19.28
C THR A 83 -8.10 -0.92 19.74
N GLU A 84 -8.82 -1.56 18.82
CA GLU A 84 -9.80 -2.59 19.16
C GLU A 84 -9.16 -3.80 19.84
N ILE A 85 -8.01 -4.27 19.36
CA ILE A 85 -7.27 -5.37 19.98
C ILE A 85 -6.85 -4.98 21.40
N ARG A 86 -6.30 -3.78 21.61
CA ARG A 86 -5.91 -3.30 22.96
C ARG A 86 -7.11 -3.24 23.89
N ASN A 87 -8.24 -2.74 23.43
CA ASN A 87 -9.47 -2.67 24.21
C ASN A 87 -9.98 -4.06 24.60
N ASP A 88 -10.00 -5.00 23.68
CA ASP A 88 -10.43 -6.38 23.96
C ASP A 88 -9.44 -7.09 24.91
N MET A 89 -8.13 -6.88 24.73
CA MET A 89 -7.11 -7.39 25.66
C MET A 89 -7.23 -6.78 27.05
N PHE A 90 -7.40 -5.48 27.16
CA PHE A 90 -7.56 -4.79 28.44
C PHE A 90 -8.80 -5.27 29.20
N LYS A 91 -9.95 -5.42 28.50
CA LYS A 91 -11.15 -6.00 29.08
C LYS A 91 -10.92 -7.42 29.60
N LYS A 92 -10.15 -8.23 28.83
CA LYS A 92 -9.85 -9.60 29.22
C LYS A 92 -8.94 -9.66 30.45
N ILE A 93 -7.89 -8.82 30.50
CA ILE A 93 -6.98 -8.76 31.65
C ILE A 93 -7.72 -8.32 32.93
N ASN A 94 -8.61 -7.33 32.81
CA ASN A 94 -9.43 -6.90 33.96
C ASN A 94 -10.43 -7.96 34.46
N SER A 95 -10.68 -9.00 33.67
CA SER A 95 -11.51 -10.14 34.07
C SER A 95 -10.72 -11.30 34.72
N PHE A 96 -9.40 -11.19 34.82
CA PHE A 96 -8.53 -12.19 35.41
C PHE A 96 -8.63 -12.16 36.97
N ALA A 97 -8.54 -13.31 37.59
CA ALA A 97 -8.30 -13.40 39.03
C ALA A 97 -6.85 -13.05 39.33
N GLN A 98 -6.54 -12.69 40.60
CA GLN A 98 -5.16 -12.36 41.02
C GLN A 98 -4.18 -13.48 40.71
N SER A 99 -4.60 -14.73 40.91
CA SER A 99 -3.82 -15.93 40.61
C SER A 99 -3.44 -16.05 39.13
N ASP A 100 -4.30 -15.61 38.23
CA ASP A 100 -4.03 -15.64 36.78
C ASP A 100 -3.00 -14.56 36.40
N ILE A 101 -3.09 -13.36 36.98
CA ILE A 101 -2.14 -12.26 36.77
C ILE A 101 -0.75 -12.69 37.26
N ASP A 102 -0.64 -13.34 38.38
CA ASP A 102 0.61 -13.86 38.94
C ASP A 102 1.23 -14.95 38.04
N ALA A 103 0.38 -15.84 37.49
CA ALA A 103 0.80 -16.89 36.58
C ALA A 103 1.35 -16.36 35.25
N PHE A 104 0.76 -15.28 34.67
CA PHE A 104 1.20 -14.70 33.41
C PHE A 104 2.34 -13.68 33.55
N SER A 105 2.63 -13.18 34.75
CA SER A 105 3.52 -12.05 35.03
C SER A 105 3.03 -10.73 34.40
N SER A 106 3.00 -9.67 35.17
CA SER A 106 2.55 -8.32 34.71
C SER A 106 3.42 -7.81 33.56
N SER A 107 4.72 -8.07 33.56
CA SER A 107 5.65 -7.66 32.49
C SER A 107 5.31 -8.31 31.14
N SER A 108 4.94 -9.59 31.14
CA SER A 108 4.51 -10.31 29.94
C SER A 108 3.21 -9.74 29.38
N LEU A 109 2.24 -9.42 30.22
CA LEU A 109 0.96 -8.82 29.79
C LEU A 109 1.16 -7.44 29.18
N ILE A 110 2.03 -6.61 29.76
CA ILE A 110 2.39 -5.29 29.24
C ILE A 110 3.06 -5.42 27.86
N THR A 111 4.01 -6.33 27.71
CA THR A 111 4.70 -6.58 26.43
C THR A 111 3.72 -6.99 25.34
N ARG A 112 2.75 -7.84 25.64
CA ARG A 112 1.73 -8.27 24.66
C ARG A 112 0.82 -7.12 24.24
N ILE A 113 0.33 -6.30 25.16
CA ILE A 113 -0.52 -5.14 24.81
C ILE A 113 0.23 -4.09 24.01
N THR A 114 1.54 -3.94 24.22
CA THR A 114 2.35 -2.96 23.53
C THR A 114 2.99 -3.53 22.26
N ASN A 115 3.97 -4.42 22.41
CA ASN A 115 4.80 -4.86 21.29
C ASN A 115 4.07 -5.79 20.32
N ASP A 116 3.33 -6.78 20.82
CA ASP A 116 2.65 -7.74 19.94
C ASP A 116 1.53 -7.04 19.15
N VAL A 117 0.79 -6.12 19.79
CA VAL A 117 -0.22 -5.33 19.08
C VAL A 117 0.40 -4.39 18.06
N ASN A 118 1.56 -3.79 18.35
CA ASN A 118 2.28 -2.97 17.38
C ASN A 118 2.76 -3.79 16.17
N GLN A 119 3.18 -5.03 16.36
CA GLN A 119 3.53 -5.94 15.26
C GLN A 119 2.32 -6.29 14.40
N ILE A 120 1.15 -6.55 15.02
CA ILE A 120 -0.10 -6.78 14.30
C ILE A 120 -0.48 -5.54 13.49
N GLN A 121 -0.39 -4.35 14.06
CA GLN A 121 -0.63 -3.09 13.35
C GLN A 121 0.28 -2.94 12.13
N SER A 122 1.58 -3.21 12.29
CA SER A 122 2.54 -3.18 11.18
C SER A 122 2.21 -4.19 10.09
N GLY A 123 1.78 -5.40 10.49
CA GLY A 123 1.33 -6.45 9.57
C GLY A 123 0.10 -6.01 8.76
N VAL A 124 -0.88 -5.36 9.39
CA VAL A 124 -2.07 -4.81 8.71
C VAL A 124 -1.68 -3.75 7.68
N ALA A 125 -0.76 -2.84 8.05
CA ALA A 125 -0.29 -1.81 7.14
C ALA A 125 0.47 -2.41 5.93
N MET A 126 1.35 -3.38 6.17
CA MET A 126 2.08 -4.08 5.11
C MET A 126 1.14 -4.84 4.18
N PHE A 127 0.14 -5.52 4.71
CA PHE A 127 -0.86 -6.22 3.92
C PHE A 127 -1.55 -5.29 2.93
N ILE A 128 -2.04 -4.14 3.40
CA ILE A 128 -2.75 -3.16 2.56
C ILE A 128 -1.83 -2.57 1.48
N ARG A 129 -0.56 -2.30 1.83
CA ARG A 129 0.39 -1.59 0.94
C ARG A 129 1.09 -2.50 -0.07
N LEU A 130 1.47 -3.73 0.32
CA LEU A 130 2.41 -4.55 -0.45
C LEU A 130 1.78 -5.77 -1.10
N MET A 131 0.75 -6.37 -0.51
CA MET A 131 0.23 -7.66 -0.96
C MET A 131 -0.20 -7.65 -2.43
N PHE A 132 -0.84 -6.59 -2.88
CA PHE A 132 -1.32 -6.49 -4.26
C PHE A 132 -0.33 -5.81 -5.20
N ARG A 133 0.53 -4.92 -4.69
CA ARG A 133 1.49 -4.18 -5.51
C ARG A 133 2.57 -5.10 -6.10
N SER A 134 3.19 -5.94 -5.27
CA SER A 134 4.35 -6.74 -5.69
C SER A 134 4.06 -7.70 -6.85
N PRO A 135 3.02 -8.58 -6.80
CA PRO A 135 2.74 -9.48 -7.91
C PRO A 135 2.28 -8.74 -9.16
N PHE A 136 1.57 -7.60 -9.00
CA PHE A 136 1.10 -6.80 -10.12
C PHE A 136 2.24 -6.09 -10.85
N LEU A 137 3.21 -5.51 -10.11
CA LEU A 137 4.39 -4.89 -10.71
C LEU A 137 5.29 -5.92 -11.42
N ILE A 138 5.48 -7.10 -10.82
CA ILE A 138 6.27 -8.16 -11.45
C ILE A 138 5.63 -8.60 -12.77
N ALA A 139 4.34 -8.89 -12.77
CA ALA A 139 3.62 -9.29 -13.97
C ALA A 139 3.60 -8.15 -15.03
N GLY A 140 3.31 -6.94 -14.61
CA GLY A 140 3.25 -5.77 -15.49
C GLY A 140 4.61 -5.44 -16.12
N SER A 141 5.69 -5.46 -15.35
CA SER A 141 7.04 -5.20 -15.86
C SER A 141 7.51 -6.29 -16.83
N LEU A 142 7.15 -7.56 -16.57
CA LEU A 142 7.49 -8.66 -17.48
C LEU A 142 6.77 -8.53 -18.83
N ILE A 143 5.48 -8.20 -18.81
CA ILE A 143 4.68 -7.95 -20.03
C ILE A 143 5.25 -6.75 -20.79
N MET A 144 5.59 -5.67 -20.10
CA MET A 144 6.17 -4.49 -20.73
C MET A 144 7.55 -4.76 -21.33
N ALA A 145 8.41 -5.49 -20.62
CA ALA A 145 9.73 -5.86 -21.13
C ALA A 145 9.64 -6.69 -22.42
N THR A 146 8.70 -7.66 -22.47
CA THR A 146 8.50 -8.47 -23.68
C THR A 146 7.93 -7.66 -24.84
N THR A 147 6.98 -6.74 -24.59
CA THR A 147 6.43 -5.89 -25.64
C THR A 147 7.45 -4.89 -26.18
N LEU A 148 8.27 -4.29 -25.31
CA LEU A 148 9.35 -3.39 -25.74
C LEU A 148 10.47 -4.14 -26.50
N ALA A 149 10.85 -5.33 -26.05
CA ALA A 149 11.86 -6.15 -26.75
C ALA A 149 11.41 -6.60 -28.14
N LEU A 150 10.09 -6.76 -28.36
CA LEU A 150 9.54 -7.14 -29.67
C LEU A 150 9.34 -5.93 -30.60
N THR A 151 9.31 -4.70 -30.07
CA THR A 151 9.07 -3.48 -30.86
C THR A 151 10.35 -2.71 -31.19
N VAL A 152 11.48 -3.04 -30.56
CA VAL A 152 12.79 -2.43 -30.87
C VAL A 152 13.60 -3.49 -31.63
N PRO A 153 13.83 -3.29 -32.95
CA PRO A 153 14.71 -4.13 -33.74
C PRO A 153 16.18 -3.95 -33.38
#